data_16dcd2d652d10cc9c1f5d2d484c5d4f7
#
_entry.id   16dcd2d652d10cc9c1f5d2d484c5d4f7
#
_cell.length_a   1.000
_cell.length_b   1.000
_cell.length_c   1.000
_cell.angle_alpha   90.00
_cell.angle_beta   90.00
_cell.angle_gamma   90.00
#
_symmetry.space_group_name_H-M   'P 1'
#
loop_
_entity.id
_entity.type
_entity.pdbx_description
1 polymer ?
#
loop_
_entity_poly.entity_id
_entity_poly.type
_entity_poly.pdbx_seq_one_letter_code
_entity_poly.pdbx_strand_id
1 'polypeptide(L)'
;MISIIVDRASTDRGALIAMATHGRSGVQRWVLGSVADKVLHAATNHLLLVRPGGGGNGDGEATLKRVLVPLDGSALAETVLPHVRALAETMELEVMLLRVYSMDPYAYAIGAEGYAPDLEILRADIKGEEAKRYLEEKADQLRWQGMKNVSHLLLEGNAAGEIIDVAKGTPDNLVAMCTHGRSGVGRWVLGSVTDRVVRHSGDPVLVIRAKG
;
A
#
# COMPACT_ATOMS: atom_id res chain seq x y z
N MET A 1 1.35 -3.20 -27.93
CA MET A 1 0.25 -2.76 -27.03
C MET A 1 0.79 -2.15 -25.75
N ILE A 2 1.69 -2.81 -25.02
CA ILE A 2 2.25 -2.28 -23.75
C ILE A 2 3.01 -0.98 -23.98
N SER A 3 3.91 -0.94 -24.97
CA SER A 3 4.63 0.27 -25.37
C SER A 3 3.70 1.44 -25.67
N ILE A 4 2.61 1.18 -26.39
CA ILE A 4 1.63 2.23 -26.75
C ILE A 4 1.00 2.84 -25.48
N ILE A 5 0.64 2.02 -24.47
CA ILE A 5 0.06 2.51 -23.21
C ILE A 5 1.09 3.36 -22.47
N VAL A 6 2.30 2.83 -22.32
CA VAL A 6 3.37 3.48 -21.56
C VAL A 6 3.82 4.78 -22.26
N ASP A 7 4.05 4.74 -23.58
CA ASP A 7 4.48 5.89 -24.36
C ASP A 7 3.41 6.99 -24.34
N ARG A 8 2.13 6.61 -24.51
CA ARG A 8 1.03 7.57 -24.46
C ARG A 8 0.89 8.22 -23.08
N ALA A 9 0.98 7.43 -22.00
CA ALA A 9 0.90 7.95 -20.64
C ALA A 9 2.11 8.83 -20.30
N SER A 10 3.30 8.50 -20.80
CA SER A 10 4.53 9.27 -20.53
C SER A 10 4.51 10.69 -21.10
N THR A 11 3.65 10.96 -22.09
CA THR A 11 3.50 12.32 -22.66
C THR A 11 2.81 13.29 -21.68
N ASP A 12 2.07 12.76 -20.70
CA ASP A 12 1.45 13.53 -19.62
C ASP A 12 1.81 12.91 -18.27
N ARG A 13 2.71 13.58 -17.55
CA ARG A 13 3.15 13.13 -16.22
C ARG A 13 2.06 13.15 -15.15
N GLY A 14 0.96 13.87 -15.38
CA GLY A 14 -0.21 13.92 -14.52
C GLY A 14 -1.22 12.80 -14.81
N ALA A 15 -1.07 12.08 -15.93
CA ALA A 15 -1.99 11.03 -16.30
C ALA A 15 -1.90 9.84 -15.33
N LEU A 16 -3.07 9.34 -14.93
CA LEU A 16 -3.25 8.09 -14.20
C LEU A 16 -3.54 6.96 -15.18
N ILE A 17 -2.79 5.86 -15.11
CA ILE A 17 -3.10 4.64 -15.86
C ILE A 17 -4.05 3.80 -15.01
N ALA A 18 -5.32 3.69 -15.42
CA ALA A 18 -6.28 2.80 -14.80
C ALA A 18 -6.46 1.55 -15.66
N MET A 19 -6.32 0.37 -15.05
CA MET A 19 -6.44 -0.88 -15.78
C MET A 19 -6.91 -2.04 -14.91
N ALA A 20 -7.59 -3.01 -15.54
CA ALA A 20 -7.94 -4.25 -14.89
C ALA A 20 -6.73 -5.19 -14.77
N THR A 21 -6.62 -5.89 -13.65
CA THR A 21 -5.52 -6.85 -13.40
C THR A 21 -5.63 -8.11 -14.25
N HIS A 22 -6.85 -8.45 -14.76
CA HIS A 22 -7.11 -9.62 -15.60
C HIS A 22 -7.94 -9.24 -16.82
N GLY A 23 -7.66 -9.90 -17.96
CA GLY A 23 -8.49 -9.84 -19.14
C GLY A 23 -9.64 -10.86 -19.08
N ARG A 24 -10.42 -10.97 -20.22
CA ARG A 24 -11.59 -11.84 -20.35
C ARG A 24 -11.34 -13.36 -20.20
N SER A 25 -10.10 -13.82 -20.15
CA SER A 25 -9.72 -15.24 -20.11
C SER A 25 -9.68 -15.86 -18.70
N GLY A 26 -10.32 -15.25 -17.74
CA GLY A 26 -10.83 -15.81 -16.49
C GLY A 26 -10.14 -17.03 -15.87
N VAL A 27 -8.82 -17.08 -15.78
CA VAL A 27 -8.14 -18.06 -14.92
C VAL A 27 -8.24 -17.53 -13.50
N GLN A 28 -9.12 -18.13 -12.72
CA GLN A 28 -9.27 -17.89 -11.30
C GLN A 28 -7.95 -18.12 -10.57
N ARG A 29 -7.61 -17.20 -9.70
CA ARG A 29 -6.59 -17.22 -8.66
C ARG A 29 -5.24 -16.56 -9.00
N TRP A 30 -5.01 -15.41 -8.35
CA TRP A 30 -3.71 -14.92 -7.88
C TRP A 30 -2.66 -14.47 -8.92
N VAL A 31 -3.00 -14.34 -10.19
CA VAL A 31 -2.04 -13.95 -11.23
C VAL A 31 -2.37 -12.57 -11.78
N LEU A 32 -1.48 -11.62 -11.59
CA LEU A 32 -1.51 -10.34 -12.32
C LEU A 32 -1.34 -10.63 -13.82
N GLY A 33 -2.29 -10.19 -14.67
CA GLY A 33 -2.22 -10.44 -16.11
C GLY A 33 -0.93 -9.89 -16.72
N SER A 34 -0.38 -10.57 -17.71
CA SER A 34 0.92 -10.23 -18.32
C SER A 34 1.03 -8.80 -18.85
N VAL A 35 -0.08 -8.20 -19.27
CA VAL A 35 -0.11 -6.79 -19.69
C VAL A 35 -0.03 -5.87 -18.49
N ALA A 36 -0.85 -6.12 -17.46
CA ALA A 36 -0.84 -5.33 -16.22
C ALA A 36 0.52 -5.40 -15.51
N ASP A 37 1.10 -6.59 -15.44
CA ASP A 37 2.43 -6.82 -14.88
C ASP A 37 3.52 -6.01 -15.61
N LYS A 38 3.55 -6.07 -16.95
CA LYS A 38 4.54 -5.31 -17.72
C LYS A 38 4.31 -3.80 -17.66
N VAL A 39 3.05 -3.32 -17.63
CA VAL A 39 2.76 -1.90 -17.46
C VAL A 39 3.15 -1.46 -16.04
N LEU A 40 2.86 -2.27 -15.02
CA LEU A 40 3.26 -2.01 -13.65
C LEU A 40 4.79 -1.85 -13.50
N HIS A 41 5.59 -2.57 -14.26
CA HIS A 41 7.05 -2.46 -14.22
C HIS A 41 7.62 -1.37 -15.14
N ALA A 42 6.96 -1.04 -16.25
CA ALA A 42 7.48 -0.13 -17.27
C ALA A 42 6.98 1.32 -17.16
N ALA A 43 5.78 1.54 -16.63
CA ALA A 43 5.18 2.87 -16.57
C ALA A 43 5.84 3.76 -15.51
N THR A 44 5.98 5.04 -15.83
CA THR A 44 6.46 6.11 -14.93
C THR A 44 5.30 6.87 -14.27
N ASN A 45 4.10 6.67 -14.76
CA ASN A 45 2.87 7.28 -14.26
C ASN A 45 2.31 6.51 -13.05
N HIS A 46 1.47 7.16 -12.27
CA HIS A 46 0.67 6.49 -11.24
C HIS A 46 -0.26 5.47 -11.87
N LEU A 47 -0.53 4.37 -11.15
CA LEU A 47 -1.38 3.30 -11.65
C LEU A 47 -2.52 3.01 -10.67
N LEU A 48 -3.72 2.85 -11.21
CA LEU A 48 -4.86 2.27 -10.51
C LEU A 48 -5.12 0.89 -11.10
N LEU A 49 -4.90 -0.14 -10.29
CA LEU A 49 -5.10 -1.52 -10.66
C LEU A 49 -6.40 -2.01 -10.03
N VAL A 50 -7.35 -2.42 -10.86
CA VAL A 50 -8.67 -2.87 -10.41
C VAL A 50 -8.83 -4.35 -10.74
N ARG A 51 -9.31 -5.14 -9.80
CA ARG A 51 -9.65 -6.54 -10.01
C ARG A 51 -11.12 -6.66 -10.41
N PRO A 52 -11.43 -7.19 -11.61
CA PRO A 52 -12.82 -7.48 -11.96
C PRO A 52 -13.41 -8.51 -10.99
N GLY A 53 -14.56 -8.23 -10.39
CA GLY A 53 -15.25 -9.12 -9.44
C GLY A 53 -14.70 -9.10 -8.00
N GLY A 54 -13.77 -8.24 -7.68
CA GLY A 54 -13.32 -7.99 -6.31
C GLY A 54 -14.08 -6.81 -5.71
N GLY A 55 -14.76 -7.02 -4.60
CA GLY A 55 -15.42 -5.96 -3.83
C GLY A 55 -16.88 -5.68 -4.28
N GLY A 56 -17.79 -6.51 -3.85
CA GLY A 56 -19.24 -6.34 -4.00
C GLY A 56 -19.94 -7.66 -4.29
N ASN A 57 -21.00 -7.94 -3.58
CA ASN A 57 -21.92 -9.03 -3.90
C ASN A 57 -22.54 -8.74 -5.27
N GLY A 58 -22.02 -9.37 -6.27
CA GLY A 58 -22.40 -9.71 -7.66
C GLY A 58 -23.41 -8.86 -8.35
N ASP A 59 -23.86 -7.74 -8.32
CA ASP A 59 -24.71 -6.94 -9.23
C ASP A 59 -24.84 -5.45 -8.83
N GLY A 60 -24.01 -4.96 -7.90
CA GLY A 60 -24.05 -3.57 -7.44
C GLY A 60 -22.90 -2.73 -7.95
N GLU A 61 -23.09 -1.42 -8.00
CA GLU A 61 -22.01 -0.45 -8.18
C GLU A 61 -20.92 -0.69 -7.13
N ALA A 62 -19.66 -0.80 -7.59
CA ALA A 62 -18.53 -0.88 -6.68
C ALA A 62 -18.41 0.44 -5.92
N THR A 63 -18.74 0.41 -4.63
CA THR A 63 -18.61 1.58 -3.76
C THR A 63 -17.27 1.53 -3.05
N LEU A 64 -16.50 2.60 -3.13
CA LEU A 64 -15.33 2.80 -2.27
C LEU A 64 -15.75 3.60 -1.04
N LYS A 65 -15.36 3.13 0.14
CA LYS A 65 -15.64 3.80 1.42
C LYS A 65 -14.38 4.23 2.14
N ARG A 66 -13.27 3.55 1.88
CA ARG A 66 -12.03 3.75 2.63
C ARG A 66 -10.80 3.66 1.73
N VAL A 67 -9.80 4.47 2.07
CA VAL A 67 -8.43 4.31 1.56
C VAL A 67 -7.55 3.76 2.68
N LEU A 68 -6.99 2.57 2.47
CA LEU A 68 -5.98 1.97 3.34
C LEU A 68 -4.59 2.41 2.85
N VAL A 69 -3.82 3.04 3.74
CA VAL A 69 -2.54 3.67 3.40
C VAL A 69 -1.40 3.07 4.22
N PRO A 70 -0.71 2.05 3.70
CA PRO A 70 0.47 1.50 4.34
C PRO A 70 1.65 2.49 4.31
N LEU A 71 2.23 2.76 5.49
CA LEU A 71 3.38 3.65 5.67
C LEU A 71 4.48 2.91 6.44
N ASP A 72 5.72 2.96 5.94
CA ASP A 72 6.88 2.35 6.60
C ASP A 72 7.74 3.34 7.40
N GLY A 73 7.32 4.61 7.43
CA GLY A 73 8.03 5.70 8.07
C GLY A 73 9.09 6.37 7.19
N SER A 74 9.20 6.00 5.92
CA SER A 74 10.08 6.68 4.97
C SER A 74 9.38 7.87 4.32
N ALA A 75 10.14 8.93 4.03
CA ALA A 75 9.64 10.08 3.27
C ALA A 75 9.10 9.65 1.89
N LEU A 76 9.62 8.55 1.35
CA LEU A 76 9.20 8.01 0.06
C LEU A 76 7.78 7.42 0.14
N ALA A 77 7.47 6.65 1.20
CA ALA A 77 6.12 6.15 1.43
C ALA A 77 5.12 7.29 1.64
N GLU A 78 5.55 8.37 2.28
CA GLU A 78 4.70 9.54 2.53
C GLU A 78 4.30 10.30 1.26
N THR A 79 4.98 10.11 0.14
CA THR A 79 4.61 10.72 -1.15
C THR A 79 3.21 10.32 -1.62
N VAL A 80 2.62 9.27 -1.07
CA VAL A 80 1.23 8.86 -1.34
C VAL A 80 0.21 9.81 -0.71
N LEU A 81 0.53 10.46 0.42
CA LEU A 81 -0.42 11.21 1.24
C LEU A 81 -1.11 12.37 0.52
N PRO A 82 -0.44 13.22 -0.28
CA PRO A 82 -1.12 14.28 -1.05
C PRO A 82 -2.16 13.71 -2.03
N HIS A 83 -1.88 12.58 -2.66
CA HIS A 83 -2.79 11.92 -3.60
C HIS A 83 -3.99 11.30 -2.88
N VAL A 84 -3.75 10.66 -1.73
CA VAL A 84 -4.81 10.10 -0.87
C VAL A 84 -5.73 11.22 -0.38
N ARG A 85 -5.18 12.35 0.07
CA ARG A 85 -5.98 13.48 0.52
C ARG A 85 -6.89 13.98 -0.58
N ALA A 86 -6.35 14.29 -1.77
CA ALA A 86 -7.14 14.79 -2.89
C ALA A 86 -8.27 13.80 -3.28
N LEU A 87 -7.97 12.50 -3.29
CA LEU A 87 -8.96 11.47 -3.60
C LEU A 87 -10.03 11.37 -2.53
N ALA A 88 -9.62 11.31 -1.26
CA ALA A 88 -10.54 11.14 -0.13
C ALA A 88 -11.44 12.36 0.07
N GLU A 89 -10.94 13.58 -0.15
CA GLU A 89 -11.75 14.81 -0.14
C GLU A 89 -12.79 14.82 -1.27
N THR A 90 -12.42 14.34 -2.48
CA THR A 90 -13.32 14.34 -3.64
C THR A 90 -14.40 13.28 -3.54
N MET A 91 -14.08 12.11 -2.96
CA MET A 91 -14.97 10.96 -2.90
C MET A 91 -15.55 10.70 -1.50
N GLU A 92 -15.30 11.59 -0.55
CA GLU A 92 -15.74 11.49 0.86
C GLU A 92 -15.31 10.18 1.54
N LEU A 93 -14.09 9.70 1.26
CA LEU A 93 -13.58 8.44 1.80
C LEU A 93 -12.96 8.61 3.19
N GLU A 94 -13.08 7.55 3.99
CA GLU A 94 -12.28 7.40 5.21
C GLU A 94 -10.82 7.11 4.84
N VAL A 95 -9.88 7.62 5.63
CA VAL A 95 -8.45 7.29 5.50
C VAL A 95 -8.00 6.48 6.70
N MET A 96 -7.47 5.29 6.46
CA MET A 96 -6.84 4.47 7.48
C MET A 96 -5.35 4.37 7.18
N LEU A 97 -4.52 5.00 8.03
CA LEU A 97 -3.07 4.85 8.00
C LEU A 97 -2.70 3.52 8.65
N LEU A 98 -1.88 2.72 7.98
CA LEU A 98 -1.44 1.43 8.50
C LEU A 98 0.09 1.42 8.58
N ARG A 99 0.63 0.97 9.70
CA ARG A 99 2.05 0.63 9.82
C ARG A 99 2.22 -0.75 10.39
N VAL A 100 3.10 -1.51 9.77
CA VAL A 100 3.51 -2.82 10.27
C VAL A 100 4.97 -2.72 10.69
N TYR A 101 5.26 -3.12 11.91
CA TYR A 101 6.63 -3.27 12.39
C TYR A 101 6.94 -4.75 12.62
N SER A 102 8.18 -5.14 12.41
CA SER A 102 8.63 -6.49 12.67
C SER A 102 9.66 -6.51 13.78
N MET A 103 9.53 -7.47 14.68
CA MET A 103 10.64 -7.85 15.53
C MET A 103 11.68 -8.59 14.71
N ASP A 104 12.95 -8.37 14.99
CA ASP A 104 14.04 -9.06 14.33
C ASP A 104 14.03 -10.54 14.78
N PRO A 105 13.83 -11.53 13.85
CA PRO A 105 13.83 -12.94 14.26
C PRO A 105 15.16 -13.40 14.87
N TYR A 106 16.26 -12.74 14.53
CA TYR A 106 17.57 -13.03 15.13
C TYR A 106 17.68 -12.58 16.58
N ALA A 107 16.90 -11.57 16.96
CA ALA A 107 16.83 -11.13 18.32
C ALA A 107 16.31 -12.25 19.26
N TYR A 108 15.31 -12.99 18.81
CA TYR A 108 14.75 -14.15 19.52
C TYR A 108 15.74 -15.33 19.61
N ALA A 109 16.53 -15.56 18.57
CA ALA A 109 17.47 -16.67 18.51
C ALA A 109 18.67 -16.49 19.44
N ILE A 110 19.15 -15.25 19.65
CA ILE A 110 20.26 -14.93 20.56
C ILE A 110 19.81 -15.00 22.02
N GLY A 111 18.55 -14.67 22.32
CA GLY A 111 17.96 -14.78 23.67
C GLY A 111 17.86 -16.25 24.17
N ALA A 112 17.80 -17.23 23.26
CA ALA A 112 17.76 -18.64 23.63
C ALA A 112 19.11 -19.19 24.16
N GLU A 113 20.23 -18.50 23.93
CA GLU A 113 21.55 -18.88 24.41
C GLU A 113 22.02 -18.11 25.68
N GLY A 114 21.09 -17.46 26.41
CA GLY A 114 21.37 -16.94 27.76
C GLY A 114 21.81 -15.49 27.87
N TYR A 115 21.58 -14.65 26.86
CA TYR A 115 21.86 -13.20 26.92
C TYR A 115 20.60 -12.35 26.84
N ALA A 116 20.21 -11.77 28.00
CA ALA A 116 19.31 -10.64 28.23
C ALA A 116 17.99 -10.55 27.42
N PRO A 117 16.98 -11.40 27.68
CA PRO A 117 15.65 -11.25 27.11
C PRO A 117 15.01 -9.88 27.38
N ASP A 118 15.38 -9.21 28.47
CA ASP A 118 14.83 -7.92 28.87
C ASP A 118 15.21 -6.78 27.90
N LEU A 119 16.39 -6.81 27.30
CA LEU A 119 16.82 -5.77 26.34
C LEU A 119 16.11 -5.87 24.99
N GLU A 120 15.69 -7.04 24.62
CA GLU A 120 15.01 -7.28 23.33
C GLU A 120 13.53 -6.95 23.40
N ILE A 121 12.89 -7.30 24.50
CA ILE A 121 11.53 -6.86 24.82
C ILE A 121 11.49 -5.32 24.82
N LEU A 122 12.44 -4.69 25.51
CA LEU A 122 12.53 -3.23 25.55
C LEU A 122 12.75 -2.61 24.17
N ARG A 123 13.55 -3.23 23.30
CA ARG A 123 13.72 -2.75 21.91
C ARG A 123 12.48 -2.90 21.07
N ALA A 124 11.71 -3.97 21.27
CA ALA A 124 10.44 -4.18 20.59
C ALA A 124 9.41 -3.13 21.02
N ASP A 125 9.32 -2.87 22.32
CA ASP A 125 8.45 -1.85 22.87
C ASP A 125 8.81 -0.45 22.34
N ILE A 126 10.10 -0.10 22.29
CA ILE A 126 10.57 1.17 21.74
C ILE A 126 10.19 1.30 20.26
N LYS A 127 10.39 0.26 19.43
CA LYS A 127 10.01 0.28 18.02
C LYS A 127 8.49 0.41 17.83
N GLY A 128 7.71 -0.26 18.66
CA GLY A 128 6.25 -0.17 18.67
C GLY A 128 5.79 1.24 19.01
N GLU A 129 6.33 1.83 20.08
CA GLU A 129 5.99 3.19 20.50
C GLU A 129 6.41 4.27 19.49
N GLU A 130 7.59 4.12 18.86
CA GLU A 130 8.02 5.01 17.77
C GLU A 130 7.10 4.89 16.56
N ALA A 131 6.70 3.68 16.20
CA ALA A 131 5.81 3.44 15.08
C ALA A 131 4.41 4.01 15.33
N LYS A 132 3.90 3.88 16.56
CA LYS A 132 2.63 4.42 16.99
C LYS A 132 2.63 5.95 16.94
N ARG A 133 3.62 6.57 17.57
CA ARG A 133 3.78 8.03 17.57
C ARG A 133 3.85 8.59 16.16
N TYR A 134 4.61 7.96 15.28
CA TYR A 134 4.67 8.34 13.87
C TYR A 134 3.30 8.31 13.20
N LEU A 135 2.49 7.25 13.41
CA LEU A 135 1.15 7.16 12.83
C LEU A 135 0.20 8.23 13.39
N GLU A 136 0.27 8.50 14.70
CA GLU A 136 -0.50 9.54 15.36
C GLU A 136 -0.17 10.91 14.78
N GLU A 137 1.12 11.23 14.65
CA GLU A 137 1.59 12.49 14.05
C GLU A 137 1.09 12.66 12.60
N LYS A 138 1.12 11.59 11.78
CA LYS A 138 0.63 11.65 10.40
C LYS A 138 -0.88 11.76 10.33
N ALA A 139 -1.61 11.06 11.20
CA ALA A 139 -3.07 11.18 11.27
C ALA A 139 -3.48 12.60 11.69
N ASP A 140 -2.82 13.18 12.68
CA ASP A 140 -3.07 14.55 13.11
C ASP A 140 -2.71 15.57 12.02
N GLN A 141 -1.61 15.37 11.31
CA GLN A 141 -1.25 16.21 10.16
C GLN A 141 -2.37 16.23 9.11
N LEU A 142 -2.95 15.08 8.76
CA LEU A 142 -4.06 15.00 7.80
C LEU A 142 -5.35 15.66 8.34
N ARG A 143 -5.65 15.49 9.64
CA ARG A 143 -6.78 16.17 10.29
C ARG A 143 -6.62 17.68 10.27
N TRP A 144 -5.44 18.21 10.58
CA TRP A 144 -5.10 19.63 10.48
C TRP A 144 -5.24 20.18 9.06
N GLN A 145 -5.02 19.34 8.05
CA GLN A 145 -5.22 19.67 6.65
C GLN A 145 -6.69 19.60 6.21
N GLY A 146 -7.62 19.38 7.14
CA GLY A 146 -9.07 19.41 6.90
C GLY A 146 -9.73 18.04 6.72
N MET A 147 -8.99 16.95 6.79
CA MET A 147 -9.58 15.61 6.67
C MET A 147 -10.33 15.23 7.94
N LYS A 148 -11.62 14.88 7.83
CA LYS A 148 -12.50 14.58 8.98
C LYS A 148 -12.35 13.16 9.50
N ASN A 149 -12.23 12.18 8.59
CA ASN A 149 -12.28 10.75 8.89
C ASN A 149 -10.91 10.11 8.69
N VAL A 150 -10.00 10.30 9.64
CA VAL A 150 -8.66 9.70 9.63
C VAL A 150 -8.51 8.80 10.85
N SER A 151 -8.23 7.53 10.60
CA SER A 151 -7.86 6.54 11.61
C SER A 151 -6.47 6.00 11.37
N HIS A 152 -5.90 5.29 12.35
CA HIS A 152 -4.63 4.61 12.18
C HIS A 152 -4.65 3.24 12.86
N LEU A 153 -3.85 2.33 12.34
CA LEU A 153 -3.68 0.96 12.83
C LEU A 153 -2.20 0.58 12.84
N LEU A 154 -1.71 0.13 13.97
CA LEU A 154 -0.36 -0.41 14.13
C LEU A 154 -0.46 -1.94 14.28
N LEU A 155 0.31 -2.66 13.51
CA LEU A 155 0.39 -4.12 13.57
C LEU A 155 1.84 -4.58 13.69
N GLU A 156 2.01 -5.73 14.31
CA GLU A 156 3.27 -6.45 14.35
C GLU A 156 3.21 -7.65 13.41
N GLY A 157 4.24 -7.82 12.57
CA GLY A 157 4.28 -8.97 11.68
C GLY A 157 4.99 -8.73 10.36
N ASN A 158 4.60 -9.53 9.36
CA ASN A 158 5.10 -9.38 8.00
C ASN A 158 4.29 -8.31 7.26
N ALA A 159 4.93 -7.22 6.86
CA ALA A 159 4.26 -6.07 6.28
C ALA A 159 3.27 -6.42 5.14
N ALA A 160 3.69 -7.24 4.18
CA ALA A 160 2.82 -7.59 3.06
C ALA A 160 1.64 -8.47 3.49
N GLY A 161 1.87 -9.40 4.44
CA GLY A 161 0.81 -10.26 4.99
C GLY A 161 -0.24 -9.46 5.72
N GLU A 162 0.18 -8.65 6.70
CA GLU A 162 -0.73 -7.83 7.51
C GLU A 162 -1.54 -6.83 6.67
N ILE A 163 -0.92 -6.16 5.70
CA ILE A 163 -1.62 -5.26 4.79
C ILE A 163 -2.71 -6.00 4.00
N ILE A 164 -2.38 -7.19 3.48
CA ILE A 164 -3.32 -8.01 2.71
C ILE A 164 -4.47 -8.49 3.58
N ASP A 165 -4.19 -8.90 4.82
CA ASP A 165 -5.21 -9.42 5.74
C ASP A 165 -6.15 -8.31 6.20
N VAL A 166 -5.64 -7.11 6.49
CA VAL A 166 -6.48 -5.93 6.78
C VAL A 166 -7.34 -5.56 5.56
N ALA A 167 -6.76 -5.55 4.37
CA ALA A 167 -7.49 -5.24 3.15
C ALA A 167 -8.65 -6.23 2.93
N LYS A 168 -8.41 -7.53 3.06
CA LYS A 168 -9.43 -8.58 2.92
C LYS A 168 -10.49 -8.56 4.02
N GLY A 169 -10.11 -8.18 5.23
CA GLY A 169 -11.01 -8.11 6.38
C GLY A 169 -11.96 -6.93 6.36
N THR A 170 -11.75 -5.96 5.48
CA THR A 170 -12.54 -4.74 5.40
C THR A 170 -13.05 -4.57 3.96
N PRO A 171 -14.35 -4.57 3.72
CA PRO A 171 -14.89 -4.39 2.37
C PRO A 171 -14.77 -2.94 1.88
N ASP A 172 -14.90 -2.76 0.58
CA ASP A 172 -14.97 -1.44 -0.07
C ASP A 172 -13.71 -0.57 0.12
N ASN A 173 -12.54 -1.20 0.17
CA ASN A 173 -11.25 -0.53 0.30
C ASN A 173 -10.62 -0.20 -1.05
N LEU A 174 -9.84 0.88 -1.05
CA LEU A 174 -8.74 1.14 -1.98
C LEU A 174 -7.44 1.08 -1.20
N VAL A 175 -6.50 0.24 -1.59
CA VAL A 175 -5.14 0.29 -1.02
C VAL A 175 -4.32 1.30 -1.79
N ALA A 176 -3.81 2.34 -1.14
CA ALA A 176 -2.95 3.34 -1.77
C ALA A 176 -1.54 3.28 -1.18
N MET A 177 -0.55 3.05 -2.03
CA MET A 177 0.83 2.93 -1.58
C MET A 177 1.85 3.40 -2.62
N CYS A 178 3.05 3.72 -2.15
CA CYS A 178 4.16 4.07 -3.01
C CYS A 178 4.84 2.83 -3.58
N THR A 179 5.53 2.96 -4.70
CA THR A 179 6.27 1.85 -5.33
C THR A 179 7.42 1.32 -4.49
N HIS A 180 8.03 2.16 -3.64
CA HIS A 180 9.19 1.82 -2.81
C HIS A 180 8.99 2.29 -1.38
N GLY A 181 9.59 1.58 -0.45
CA GLY A 181 9.77 1.95 0.94
C GLY A 181 11.24 2.20 1.28
N ARG A 182 11.64 1.83 2.48
CA ARG A 182 12.99 2.05 3.06
C ARG A 182 14.16 1.50 2.22
N SER A 183 13.93 0.51 1.38
CA SER A 183 14.99 -0.16 0.60
C SER A 183 15.30 0.50 -0.74
N GLY A 184 14.83 1.72 -0.99
CA GLY A 184 14.90 2.48 -2.24
C GLY A 184 16.14 2.30 -3.10
N VAL A 185 16.24 1.18 -3.82
CA VAL A 185 17.32 0.89 -4.74
C VAL A 185 16.80 1.02 -6.17
N GLY A 186 17.24 2.08 -6.87
CA GLY A 186 17.16 2.17 -8.32
C GLY A 186 15.79 2.61 -8.90
N ARG A 187 15.85 3.28 -10.02
CA ARG A 187 14.76 4.02 -10.69
C ARG A 187 13.52 3.23 -11.12
N TRP A 188 13.51 1.88 -11.08
CA TRP A 188 12.52 1.09 -11.81
C TRP A 188 12.08 -0.20 -11.12
N VAL A 189 12.38 -0.38 -9.83
CA VAL A 189 12.04 -1.62 -9.13
C VAL A 189 10.80 -1.40 -8.29
N LEU A 190 9.75 -2.19 -8.52
CA LEU A 190 8.59 -2.26 -7.64
C LEU A 190 9.02 -2.90 -6.32
N GLY A 191 8.74 -2.26 -5.19
CA GLY A 191 9.06 -2.79 -3.87
C GLY A 191 8.36 -4.13 -3.61
N SER A 192 9.03 -5.04 -2.91
CA SER A 192 8.51 -6.39 -2.66
C SER A 192 7.16 -6.40 -1.93
N VAL A 193 6.94 -5.45 -1.01
CA VAL A 193 5.66 -5.30 -0.31
C VAL A 193 4.58 -4.85 -1.29
N THR A 194 4.83 -3.82 -2.09
CA THR A 194 3.89 -3.31 -3.07
C THR A 194 3.53 -4.36 -4.11
N ASP A 195 4.52 -5.09 -4.66
CA ASP A 195 4.28 -6.18 -5.61
C ASP A 195 3.37 -7.26 -5.01
N ARG A 196 3.64 -7.65 -3.78
CA ARG A 196 2.86 -8.70 -3.10
C ARG A 196 1.44 -8.22 -2.78
N VAL A 197 1.25 -6.99 -2.35
CA VAL A 197 -0.08 -6.39 -2.11
C VAL A 197 -0.89 -6.31 -3.41
N VAL A 198 -0.30 -5.78 -4.49
CA VAL A 198 -0.94 -5.73 -5.82
C VAL A 198 -1.42 -7.09 -6.28
N ARG A 199 -0.63 -8.13 -6.03
CA ARG A 199 -0.99 -9.50 -6.46
C ARG A 199 -2.04 -10.16 -5.58
N HIS A 200 -2.11 -9.84 -4.29
CA HIS A 200 -2.80 -10.68 -3.30
C HIS A 200 -3.88 -9.97 -2.46
N SER A 201 -3.99 -8.64 -2.46
CA SER A 201 -4.99 -7.95 -1.63
C SER A 201 -6.44 -8.29 -2.02
N GLY A 202 -6.71 -8.42 -3.30
CA GLY A 202 -8.10 -8.57 -3.79
C GLY A 202 -8.78 -7.24 -4.10
N ASP A 203 -8.39 -6.18 -3.44
CA ASP A 203 -8.92 -4.82 -3.58
C ASP A 203 -8.27 -4.05 -4.74
N PRO A 204 -8.86 -2.95 -5.19
CA PRO A 204 -8.20 -1.98 -6.03
C PRO A 204 -6.93 -1.45 -5.36
N VAL A 205 -5.86 -1.28 -6.13
CA VAL A 205 -4.58 -0.74 -5.62
C VAL A 205 -4.17 0.48 -6.43
N LEU A 206 -4.02 1.61 -5.75
CA LEU A 206 -3.44 2.84 -6.28
C LEU A 206 -1.93 2.83 -5.98
N VAL A 207 -1.13 2.73 -7.01
CA VAL A 207 0.34 2.73 -6.92
C VAL A 207 0.87 4.10 -7.33
N ILE A 208 1.41 4.82 -6.36
CA ILE A 208 2.03 6.13 -6.57
C ILE A 208 3.50 5.94 -6.93
N ARG A 209 3.92 6.51 -8.03
CA ARG A 209 5.32 6.56 -8.43
C ARG A 209 6.00 7.71 -7.71
N ALA A 210 6.93 7.40 -6.82
CA ALA A 210 7.77 8.43 -6.25
C ALA A 210 8.69 9.01 -7.34
N LYS A 211 8.74 10.34 -7.37
CA LYS A 211 9.75 11.03 -8.17
C LYS A 211 11.04 11.00 -7.36
N GLY A 212 12.04 10.27 -7.87
CA GLY A 212 13.39 10.39 -7.34
C GLY A 212 14.01 11.72 -7.75
#